data_cf44d0cde2315bd6b62ec8fe83b6404c
#
_entry.id   cf44d0cde2315bd6b62ec8fe83b6404c
#
_cell.length_a   1.000
_cell.length_b   1.000
_cell.length_c   1.000
_cell.angle_alpha   90.00
_cell.angle_beta   90.00
_cell.angle_gamma   90.00
#
_symmetry.space_group_name_H-M   'P 1'
#
loop_
_entity.id
_entity.type
_entity.pdbx_description
1 polymer ?
#
loop_
_entity_poly.entity_id
_entity_poly.type
_entity_poly.pdbx_seq_one_letter_code
_entity_poly.pdbx_strand_id
1 'polypeptide(L)'
;MTDTPAHYESRTLRERVAYPPHAPRETDVNYKVFENAKHHLVHVLGIGCWIGGATLAQIKTGLPEKHRCHGATQIEAHHSVAEFSGLNEEDWQKVASDFPQAGIHSDEDFKRFANSEGGLMILCDKHHRFAGTGIHSVTYPAWLLDRYVRDDWEFLVPDAPVKDAEKDTSS
;
A
#
# COMPACT_ATOMS: atom_id res chain seq x y z
N MET A 1 -39.01 -2.55 4.06
CA MET A 1 -37.92 -1.70 3.54
C MET A 1 -37.45 -2.39 2.28
N THR A 2 -37.32 -1.67 1.17
CA THR A 2 -36.77 -2.21 -0.06
C THR A 2 -35.26 -2.03 -0.03
N ASP A 3 -34.50 -3.08 -0.30
CA ASP A 3 -33.04 -3.01 -0.35
C ASP A 3 -32.57 -2.11 -1.48
N THR A 4 -31.49 -1.37 -1.26
CA THR A 4 -30.84 -0.61 -2.34
C THR A 4 -30.12 -1.61 -3.26
N PRO A 5 -30.41 -1.60 -4.58
CA PRO A 5 -29.73 -2.49 -5.51
C PRO A 5 -28.23 -2.16 -5.60
N ALA A 6 -27.44 -3.13 -6.06
CA ALA A 6 -26.02 -2.92 -6.32
C ALA A 6 -25.81 -1.77 -7.31
N HIS A 7 -24.90 -0.87 -7.00
CA HIS A 7 -24.62 0.34 -7.80
C HIS A 7 -23.17 0.76 -7.65
N TYR A 8 -22.70 1.61 -8.56
CA TYR A 8 -21.37 2.22 -8.51
C TYR A 8 -21.47 3.64 -7.97
N GLU A 9 -20.55 3.99 -7.08
CA GLU A 9 -20.34 5.38 -6.63
C GLU A 9 -18.94 5.83 -7.02
N SER A 10 -18.87 6.96 -7.73
CA SER A 10 -17.60 7.66 -7.96
C SER A 10 -17.35 8.64 -6.83
N ARG A 11 -16.17 8.55 -6.21
CA ARG A 11 -15.74 9.46 -5.15
C ARG A 11 -14.51 10.22 -5.60
N THR A 12 -14.52 11.53 -5.46
CA THR A 12 -13.35 12.37 -5.68
C THR A 12 -12.81 12.81 -4.34
N LEU A 13 -11.60 12.37 -4.01
CA LEU A 13 -10.87 12.79 -2.83
C LEU A 13 -9.82 13.84 -3.24
N ARG A 14 -9.77 14.97 -2.51
CA ARG A 14 -8.70 15.94 -2.61
C ARG A 14 -8.05 16.09 -1.26
N GLU A 15 -6.81 15.66 -1.17
CA GLU A 15 -6.01 15.76 0.04
C GLU A 15 -4.82 16.69 -0.20
N ARG A 16 -4.48 17.47 0.82
CA ARG A 16 -3.21 18.20 0.89
C ARG A 16 -2.49 17.69 2.12
N VAL A 17 -1.39 17.01 1.89
CA VAL A 17 -0.53 16.49 2.95
C VAL A 17 0.72 17.33 3.00
N ALA A 18 1.05 17.83 4.20
CA ALA A 18 2.32 18.51 4.46
C ALA A 18 3.27 17.48 5.08
N TYR A 19 4.34 17.18 4.36
CA TYR A 19 5.40 16.33 4.90
C TYR A 19 6.51 17.18 5.51
N PRO A 20 7.10 16.73 6.64
CA PRO A 20 8.26 17.38 7.22
C PRO A 20 9.49 17.25 6.30
N PRO A 21 10.55 18.06 6.51
CA PRO A 21 11.82 17.84 5.85
C PRO A 21 12.36 16.43 6.16
N HIS A 22 12.75 15.70 5.12
CA HIS A 22 13.35 14.37 5.26
C HIS A 22 14.45 14.17 4.21
N ALA A 23 15.41 13.30 4.52
CA ALA A 23 16.43 12.89 3.55
C ALA A 23 15.81 12.06 2.40
N PRO A 24 16.44 12.01 1.23
CA PRO A 24 16.11 11.01 0.24
C PRO A 24 16.19 9.60 0.85
N ARG A 25 15.25 8.72 0.49
CA ARG A 25 15.11 7.39 1.10
C ARG A 25 16.41 6.59 1.05
N GLU A 26 17.12 6.64 -0.06
CA GLU A 26 18.35 5.90 -0.31
C GLU A 26 19.53 6.36 0.58
N THR A 27 19.45 7.54 1.14
CA THR A 27 20.44 8.12 2.07
C THR A 27 20.04 8.03 3.52
N ASP A 28 18.83 7.55 3.82
CA ASP A 28 18.38 7.32 5.19
C ASP A 28 19.19 6.19 5.85
N VAL A 29 19.56 6.39 7.12
CA VAL A 29 20.37 5.41 7.86
C VAL A 29 19.66 4.06 8.05
N ASN A 30 18.35 4.05 8.01
CA ASN A 30 17.51 2.85 8.13
C ASN A 30 17.16 2.21 6.78
N TYR A 31 17.60 2.79 5.64
CA TYR A 31 17.32 2.22 4.32
C TYR A 31 17.76 0.76 4.19
N LYS A 32 18.91 0.44 4.77
CA LYS A 32 19.43 -0.93 4.77
C LYS A 32 18.57 -1.88 5.60
N VAL A 33 17.98 -1.40 6.69
CA VAL A 33 17.03 -2.19 7.51
C VAL A 33 15.79 -2.49 6.67
N PHE A 34 15.23 -1.50 5.99
CA PHE A 34 14.09 -1.64 5.08
C PHE A 34 14.36 -2.68 3.96
N GLU A 35 15.46 -2.57 3.24
CA GLU A 35 15.77 -3.48 2.13
C GLU A 35 15.99 -4.92 2.62
N ASN A 36 16.64 -5.11 3.78
CA ASN A 36 16.82 -6.43 4.39
C ASN A 36 15.47 -7.02 4.82
N ALA A 37 14.62 -6.25 5.48
CA ALA A 37 13.29 -6.68 5.91
C ALA A 37 12.41 -7.06 4.70
N LYS A 38 12.35 -6.21 3.69
CA LYS A 38 11.64 -6.49 2.44
C LYS A 38 12.17 -7.77 1.77
N HIS A 39 13.49 -7.92 1.66
CA HIS A 39 14.09 -9.12 1.08
C HIS A 39 13.70 -10.37 1.85
N HIS A 40 13.79 -10.34 3.18
CA HIS A 40 13.44 -11.48 4.02
C HIS A 40 11.96 -11.84 3.89
N LEU A 41 11.06 -10.87 4.01
CA LEU A 41 9.62 -11.08 3.88
C LEU A 41 9.24 -11.68 2.50
N VAL A 42 9.77 -11.13 1.42
CA VAL A 42 9.36 -11.51 0.05
C VAL A 42 10.08 -12.77 -0.43
N HIS A 43 11.40 -12.89 -0.21
CA HIS A 43 12.22 -13.92 -0.84
C HIS A 43 12.53 -15.11 0.08
N VAL A 44 12.54 -14.91 1.40
CA VAL A 44 12.81 -15.98 2.36
C VAL A 44 11.51 -16.56 2.91
N LEU A 45 10.62 -15.69 3.40
CA LEU A 45 9.34 -16.13 3.97
C LEU A 45 8.23 -16.30 2.92
N GLY A 46 8.42 -15.79 1.70
CA GLY A 46 7.44 -15.91 0.62
C GLY A 46 6.13 -15.19 0.91
N ILE A 47 6.16 -14.10 1.69
CA ILE A 47 4.97 -13.32 2.02
C ILE A 47 4.41 -12.73 0.74
N GLY A 48 3.11 -12.95 0.50
CA GLY A 48 2.38 -12.43 -0.65
C GLY A 48 1.71 -11.08 -0.36
N CYS A 49 1.08 -10.53 -1.38
CA CYS A 49 0.29 -9.32 -1.29
C CYS A 49 -0.76 -9.41 -0.17
N TRP A 50 -0.76 -8.48 0.75
CA TRP A 50 -1.67 -8.49 1.90
C TRP A 50 -3.16 -8.45 1.50
N ILE A 51 -3.50 -7.83 0.37
CA ILE A 51 -4.89 -7.77 -0.14
C ILE A 51 -5.30 -9.08 -0.81
N GLY A 52 -4.55 -9.54 -1.81
CA GLY A 52 -4.95 -10.67 -2.66
C GLY A 52 -4.13 -11.95 -2.46
N GLY A 53 -3.15 -11.95 -1.57
CA GLY A 53 -2.37 -13.14 -1.21
C GLY A 53 -1.31 -13.59 -2.23
N ALA A 54 -1.24 -12.98 -3.43
CA ALA A 54 -0.30 -13.41 -4.46
C ALA A 54 1.16 -13.20 -4.05
N THR A 55 1.94 -14.27 -4.11
CA THR A 55 3.39 -14.23 -3.89
C THR A 55 4.12 -13.75 -5.15
N LEU A 56 5.38 -13.33 -5.00
CA LEU A 56 6.22 -12.96 -6.15
C LEU A 56 6.35 -14.09 -7.17
N ALA A 57 6.45 -15.34 -6.71
CA ALA A 57 6.53 -16.50 -7.60
C ALA A 57 5.26 -16.65 -8.44
N GLN A 58 4.07 -16.54 -7.82
CA GLN A 58 2.79 -16.61 -8.51
C GLN A 58 2.61 -15.46 -9.52
N ILE A 59 2.99 -14.24 -9.16
CA ILE A 59 2.95 -13.10 -10.10
C ILE A 59 3.81 -13.37 -11.33
N LYS A 60 5.04 -13.87 -11.14
CA LYS A 60 5.96 -14.19 -12.24
C LYS A 60 5.47 -15.32 -13.15
N THR A 61 4.73 -16.27 -12.63
CA THR A 61 4.16 -17.37 -13.42
C THR A 61 2.83 -17.03 -14.10
N GLY A 62 2.25 -15.90 -13.75
CA GLY A 62 0.95 -15.43 -14.21
C GLY A 62 -0.19 -15.86 -13.28
N LEU A 63 -1.09 -14.92 -13.03
CA LEU A 63 -2.26 -15.13 -12.17
C LEU A 63 -3.52 -15.32 -13.01
N PRO A 64 -4.47 -16.15 -12.57
CA PRO A 64 -5.78 -16.25 -13.23
C PRO A 64 -6.46 -14.88 -13.34
N GLU A 65 -7.24 -14.66 -14.39
CA GLU A 65 -7.93 -13.40 -14.65
C GLU A 65 -8.80 -12.92 -13.46
N LYS A 66 -9.45 -13.85 -12.77
CA LYS A 66 -10.29 -13.55 -11.59
C LYS A 66 -9.49 -13.35 -10.30
N HIS A 67 -8.18 -13.51 -10.32
CA HIS A 67 -7.37 -13.31 -9.12
C HIS A 67 -7.25 -11.82 -8.81
N ARG A 68 -7.43 -11.41 -7.55
CA ARG A 68 -7.38 -10.00 -7.12
C ARG A 68 -6.10 -9.28 -7.54
N CYS A 69 -4.96 -9.97 -7.50
CA CYS A 69 -3.68 -9.42 -7.96
C CYS A 69 -3.46 -9.63 -9.48
N HIS A 70 -4.47 -10.03 -10.26
CA HIS A 70 -4.30 -10.16 -11.71
C HIS A 70 -3.82 -8.84 -12.33
N GLY A 71 -2.86 -8.92 -13.24
CA GLY A 71 -2.21 -7.76 -13.85
C GLY A 71 -1.07 -7.15 -13.02
N ALA A 72 -0.85 -7.62 -11.78
CA ALA A 72 0.33 -7.23 -11.02
C ALA A 72 1.61 -7.76 -11.68
N THR A 73 2.69 -6.98 -11.58
CA THR A 73 4.00 -7.29 -12.18
C THR A 73 5.09 -7.52 -11.13
N GLN A 74 4.91 -6.99 -9.93
CA GLN A 74 5.91 -7.04 -8.86
C GLN A 74 5.29 -7.01 -7.46
N ILE A 75 6.13 -7.33 -6.47
CA ILE A 75 5.82 -7.18 -5.05
C ILE A 75 6.65 -6.04 -4.50
N GLU A 76 6.01 -5.21 -3.69
CA GLU A 76 6.58 -4.02 -3.06
C GLU A 76 6.34 -4.06 -1.54
N ALA A 77 7.13 -3.30 -0.79
CA ALA A 77 6.91 -3.09 0.63
C ALA A 77 6.40 -1.66 0.86
N HIS A 78 5.37 -1.56 1.67
CA HIS A 78 4.75 -0.31 2.11
C HIS A 78 4.95 -0.15 3.61
N HIS A 79 5.22 1.06 4.10
CA HIS A 79 5.27 1.32 5.53
C HIS A 79 3.85 1.29 6.10
N SER A 80 3.58 0.38 7.03
CA SER A 80 2.22 0.14 7.54
C SER A 80 1.81 1.04 8.71
N VAL A 81 2.78 1.61 9.41
CA VAL A 81 2.56 2.41 10.62
C VAL A 81 2.54 3.89 10.30
N ALA A 82 3.49 4.36 9.49
CA ALA A 82 3.59 5.75 9.06
C ALA A 82 4.30 5.81 7.71
N GLU A 83 3.87 6.70 6.83
CA GLU A 83 4.55 6.94 5.55
C GLU A 83 6.00 7.37 5.78
N PHE A 84 6.93 6.87 4.95
CA PHE A 84 8.36 7.23 5.07
C PHE A 84 8.59 8.74 5.18
N SER A 85 7.90 9.51 4.36
CA SER A 85 8.02 10.97 4.33
C SER A 85 7.47 11.68 5.58
N GLY A 86 6.70 10.98 6.41
CA GLY A 86 6.12 11.50 7.66
C GLY A 86 6.91 11.10 8.91
N LEU A 87 7.84 10.14 8.83
CA LEU A 87 8.50 9.56 10.00
C LEU A 87 9.20 10.56 10.94
N ASN A 88 9.60 11.72 10.44
CA ASN A 88 10.30 12.74 11.25
C ASN A 88 9.39 13.55 12.19
N GLU A 89 8.08 13.54 11.96
CA GLU A 89 7.10 14.29 12.77
C GLU A 89 6.19 13.36 13.59
N GLU A 90 6.42 12.06 13.53
CA GLU A 90 5.64 11.11 14.30
C GLU A 90 6.07 11.11 15.78
N ASP A 91 5.08 11.10 16.65
CA ASP A 91 5.30 10.95 18.09
C ASP A 91 5.52 9.47 18.42
N TRP A 92 6.77 9.07 18.58
CA TRP A 92 7.13 7.69 18.88
C TRP A 92 6.45 7.13 20.14
N GLN A 93 6.07 7.97 21.12
CA GLN A 93 5.40 7.53 22.33
C GLN A 93 3.98 7.06 22.05
N LYS A 94 3.28 7.74 21.14
CA LYS A 94 1.95 7.30 20.67
C LYS A 94 2.07 5.98 19.93
N VAL A 95 3.03 5.86 19.03
CA VAL A 95 3.28 4.60 18.31
C VAL A 95 3.64 3.47 19.27
N ALA A 96 4.50 3.72 20.25
CA ALA A 96 4.84 2.74 21.28
C ALA A 96 3.63 2.28 22.11
N SER A 97 2.68 3.18 22.36
CA SER A 97 1.43 2.86 23.05
C SER A 97 0.55 1.90 22.23
N ASP A 98 0.49 2.09 20.91
CA ASP A 98 -0.32 1.26 20.01
C ASP A 98 0.37 -0.08 19.68
N PHE A 99 1.70 -0.10 19.73
CA PHE A 99 2.53 -1.27 19.44
C PHE A 99 3.46 -1.64 20.60
N PRO A 100 2.92 -1.98 21.79
CA PRO A 100 3.74 -2.20 23.00
C PRO A 100 4.74 -3.35 22.85
N GLN A 101 4.47 -4.31 21.95
CA GLN A 101 5.37 -5.44 21.67
C GLN A 101 6.56 -5.04 20.76
N ALA A 102 6.56 -3.84 20.17
CA ALA A 102 7.60 -3.43 19.24
C ALA A 102 8.90 -2.98 19.93
N GLY A 103 8.86 -2.75 21.26
CA GLY A 103 10.05 -2.36 22.02
C GLY A 103 10.57 -0.95 21.65
N ILE A 104 9.66 -0.02 21.35
CA ILE A 104 9.99 1.36 20.98
C ILE A 104 10.20 2.17 22.25
N HIS A 105 11.41 2.70 22.45
CA HIS A 105 11.78 3.51 23.62
C HIS A 105 12.42 4.84 23.23
N SER A 106 12.58 5.12 21.93
CA SER A 106 13.15 6.34 21.37
C SER A 106 12.65 6.59 19.94
N ASP A 107 12.93 7.77 19.39
CA ASP A 107 12.69 8.10 17.99
C ASP A 107 13.48 7.17 17.05
N GLU A 108 14.72 6.84 17.40
CA GLU A 108 15.54 5.89 16.63
C GLU A 108 14.95 4.46 16.62
N ASP A 109 14.42 4.01 17.76
CA ASP A 109 13.75 2.70 17.83
C ASP A 109 12.49 2.70 16.98
N PHE A 110 11.72 3.78 16.99
CA PHE A 110 10.54 3.93 16.15
C PHE A 110 10.91 3.87 14.66
N LYS A 111 11.89 4.66 14.22
CA LYS A 111 12.35 4.66 12.82
C LYS A 111 12.87 3.28 12.39
N ARG A 112 13.58 2.60 13.28
CA ARG A 112 14.03 1.23 13.04
C ARG A 112 12.87 0.25 12.95
N PHE A 113 11.88 0.35 13.84
CA PHE A 113 10.67 -0.46 13.81
C PHE A 113 9.88 -0.24 12.51
N ALA A 114 9.62 1.01 12.12
CA ALA A 114 8.90 1.35 10.91
C ALA A 114 9.54 0.74 9.64
N ASN A 115 10.86 0.59 9.63
CA ASN A 115 11.62 -0.03 8.53
C ASN A 115 11.86 -1.54 8.71
N SER A 116 11.43 -2.14 9.83
CA SER A 116 11.56 -3.57 10.11
C SER A 116 10.38 -4.37 9.52
N GLU A 117 10.49 -5.70 9.62
CA GLU A 117 9.39 -6.60 9.20
C GLU A 117 8.06 -6.29 9.88
N GLY A 118 8.08 -5.86 11.15
CA GLY A 118 6.88 -5.48 11.91
C GLY A 118 6.24 -4.18 11.47
N GLY A 119 7.02 -3.30 10.83
CA GLY A 119 6.57 -2.01 10.33
C GLY A 119 6.22 -2.00 8.83
N LEU A 120 6.39 -3.14 8.13
CA LEU A 120 6.17 -3.23 6.69
C LEU A 120 4.95 -4.09 6.34
N MET A 121 4.25 -3.66 5.32
CA MET A 121 3.18 -4.41 4.67
C MET A 121 3.61 -4.78 3.25
N ILE A 122 3.45 -6.05 2.88
CA ILE A 122 3.79 -6.52 1.54
C ILE A 122 2.57 -6.41 0.64
N LEU A 123 2.73 -5.72 -0.47
CA LEU A 123 1.67 -5.46 -1.46
C LEU A 123 2.19 -5.77 -2.87
N CYS A 124 1.30 -6.15 -3.78
CA CYS A 124 1.64 -6.07 -5.19
C CYS A 124 1.48 -4.61 -5.68
N ASP A 125 2.11 -4.27 -6.78
CA ASP A 125 2.06 -2.92 -7.39
C ASP A 125 0.62 -2.45 -7.65
N LYS A 126 -0.29 -3.34 -8.02
CA LYS A 126 -1.72 -3.05 -8.18
C LYS A 126 -2.35 -2.52 -6.88
N HIS A 127 -2.10 -3.17 -5.74
CA HIS A 127 -2.67 -2.78 -4.45
C HIS A 127 -1.84 -1.74 -3.70
N HIS A 128 -0.64 -1.41 -4.20
CA HIS A 128 0.22 -0.39 -3.65
C HIS A 128 0.05 0.96 -4.33
N ARG A 129 0.23 1.05 -5.65
CA ARG A 129 0.33 2.32 -6.37
C ARG A 129 -0.67 2.52 -7.49
N PHE A 130 -1.39 1.47 -7.91
CA PHE A 130 -2.26 1.58 -9.09
C PHE A 130 -3.41 2.54 -8.81
N ALA A 131 -3.73 3.36 -9.80
CA ALA A 131 -4.85 4.30 -9.72
C ALA A 131 -6.17 3.55 -9.50
N GLY A 132 -6.95 3.98 -8.51
CA GLY A 132 -8.25 3.40 -8.18
C GLY A 132 -8.22 2.13 -7.33
N THR A 133 -7.06 1.48 -7.15
CA THR A 133 -6.97 0.24 -6.34
C THR A 133 -5.84 0.24 -5.32
N GLY A 134 -4.83 1.09 -5.49
CA GLY A 134 -3.67 1.15 -4.62
C GLY A 134 -3.91 1.99 -3.37
N ILE A 135 -3.24 1.65 -2.27
CA ILE A 135 -3.36 2.35 -0.98
C ILE A 135 -3.03 3.84 -1.08
N HIS A 136 -2.19 4.24 -2.04
CA HIS A 136 -1.89 5.65 -2.29
C HIS A 136 -2.93 6.37 -3.16
N SER A 137 -3.94 5.66 -3.67
CA SER A 137 -4.94 6.22 -4.59
C SER A 137 -6.35 6.23 -4.04
N VAL A 138 -6.63 5.44 -3.01
CA VAL A 138 -7.96 5.27 -2.43
C VAL A 138 -7.96 5.57 -0.94
N THR A 139 -9.12 5.88 -0.38
CA THR A 139 -9.21 6.07 1.07
C THR A 139 -8.90 4.77 1.80
N TYR A 140 -8.18 4.86 2.92
CA TYR A 140 -7.83 3.70 3.72
C TYR A 140 -9.02 2.80 4.07
N PRO A 141 -10.19 3.31 4.52
CA PRO A 141 -11.36 2.47 4.77
C PRO A 141 -11.83 1.67 3.54
N ALA A 142 -11.87 2.27 2.36
CA ALA A 142 -12.24 1.58 1.13
C ALA A 142 -11.20 0.54 0.74
N TRP A 143 -9.92 0.89 0.81
CA TRP A 143 -8.81 -0.02 0.54
C TRP A 143 -8.79 -1.22 1.52
N LEU A 144 -9.08 -0.98 2.81
CA LEU A 144 -9.16 -2.04 3.81
C LEU A 144 -10.33 -2.99 3.56
N LEU A 145 -11.50 -2.45 3.16
CA LEU A 145 -12.67 -3.26 2.84
C LEU A 145 -12.42 -4.19 1.66
N ASP A 146 -11.62 -3.76 0.68
CA ASP A 146 -11.24 -4.60 -0.47
C ASP A 146 -10.58 -5.92 -0.06
N ARG A 147 -9.90 -5.95 1.09
CA ARG A 147 -9.34 -7.20 1.64
C ARG A 147 -10.41 -8.21 2.06
N TYR A 148 -11.55 -7.73 2.54
CA TYR A 148 -12.56 -8.55 3.21
C TYR A 148 -13.79 -8.88 2.35
N VAL A 149 -13.88 -8.35 1.14
CA VAL A 149 -14.95 -8.73 0.23
C VAL A 149 -14.81 -10.19 -0.21
N ARG A 150 -15.92 -10.80 -0.59
CA ARG A 150 -15.94 -12.19 -1.12
C ARG A 150 -15.20 -12.25 -2.45
N ASP A 151 -14.62 -13.40 -2.76
CA ASP A 151 -13.80 -13.59 -3.96
C ASP A 151 -14.58 -13.42 -5.28
N ASP A 152 -15.91 -13.56 -5.21
CA ASP A 152 -16.81 -13.36 -6.36
C ASP A 152 -17.29 -11.91 -6.52
N TRP A 153 -16.77 -10.97 -5.70
CA TRP A 153 -17.14 -9.56 -5.73
C TRP A 153 -15.92 -8.64 -5.89
N GLU A 154 -16.01 -7.68 -6.78
CA GLU A 154 -15.01 -6.65 -7.00
C GLU A 154 -15.48 -5.35 -6.31
N PHE A 155 -14.79 -4.94 -5.23
CA PHE A 155 -15.17 -3.77 -4.43
C PHE A 155 -14.53 -2.49 -4.94
N LEU A 156 -13.25 -2.51 -5.25
CA LEU A 156 -12.53 -1.41 -5.88
C LEU A 156 -12.42 -1.67 -7.38
N VAL A 157 -13.14 -0.89 -8.16
CA VAL A 157 -13.10 -0.97 -9.61
C VAL A 157 -12.29 0.22 -10.13
N PRO A 158 -11.17 -0.01 -10.83
CA PRO A 158 -10.40 1.07 -11.42
C PRO A 158 -11.27 1.90 -12.37
N ASP A 159 -11.10 3.22 -12.34
CA ASP A 159 -11.71 4.06 -13.37
C ASP A 159 -11.26 3.57 -14.76
N ALA A 160 -12.18 3.54 -15.70
CA ALA A 160 -11.81 3.29 -17.08
C ALA A 160 -10.71 4.30 -17.48
N PRO A 161 -9.64 3.86 -18.18
CA PRO A 161 -8.58 4.77 -18.57
C PRO A 161 -9.20 5.98 -19.27
N VAL A 162 -8.95 7.18 -18.73
CA VAL A 162 -9.32 8.43 -19.38
C VAL A 162 -8.65 8.38 -20.73
N LYS A 163 -9.43 8.23 -21.81
CA LYS A 163 -8.91 8.40 -23.16
C LYS A 163 -8.32 9.80 -23.16
N ASP A 164 -7.02 9.92 -23.35
CA ASP A 164 -6.37 11.21 -23.51
C ASP A 164 -7.24 12.03 -24.47
N ALA A 165 -7.72 13.17 -23.98
CA ALA A 165 -8.46 14.07 -24.81
C ALA A 165 -7.56 14.38 -26.01
N GLU A 166 -7.98 13.95 -27.20
CA GLU A 166 -7.29 14.25 -28.45
C GLU A 166 -6.97 15.74 -28.40
N LYS A 167 -5.68 16.07 -28.38
CA LYS A 167 -5.24 17.44 -28.59
C LYS A 167 -5.78 17.84 -29.96
N ASP A 168 -6.85 18.62 -29.91
CA ASP A 168 -7.39 19.30 -31.10
C ASP A 168 -6.27 20.21 -31.64
N THR A 169 -5.49 19.67 -32.58
CA THR A 169 -4.51 20.42 -33.35
C THR A 169 -5.19 20.91 -34.61
N SER A 170 -6.21 21.75 -34.43
CA SER A 170 -6.78 22.54 -35.52
C SER A 170 -6.52 24.02 -35.25
N SER A 171 -5.40 24.54 -35.76
CA SER A 171 -5.24 25.89 -36.34
C SER A 171 -3.86 26.03 -36.95
#